data_b04807f0789ac54a4407a1fbabb9fc54
#
_entry.id   b04807f0789ac54a4407a1fbabb9fc54
#
_cell.length_a   1.000
_cell.length_b   1.000
_cell.length_c   1.000
_cell.angle_alpha   90.00
_cell.angle_beta   90.00
_cell.angle_gamma   90.00
#
_symmetry.space_group_name_H-M   'P 1'
#
loop_
_entity.id
_entity.type
_entity.pdbx_description
1 polymer ?
#
loop_
_entity_poly.entity_id
_entity_poly.type
_entity_poly.pdbx_seq_one_letter_code
_entity_poly.pdbx_strand_id
1 'polypeptide(L)'
;MYIIKKYSFDEAKKLGVEIKPSKIKNKKIDVFKGDVFICSIGDSRYKDYPTYLEINKEMADKRRMLYHQRHKKENIEGTKGYYALKILW
;
A
#
# COMPACT_ATOMS: atom_id res chain seq x y z
N MET A 1 8.80 -11.94 -5.80
CA MET A 1 8.52 -10.51 -5.90
C MET A 1 7.01 -10.26 -5.80
N TYR A 2 6.62 -9.24 -5.07
CA TYR A 2 5.21 -8.90 -4.90
C TYR A 2 4.58 -8.47 -6.22
N ILE A 3 3.39 -8.98 -6.52
CA ILE A 3 2.64 -8.58 -7.73
C ILE A 3 1.64 -7.50 -7.33
N ILE A 4 1.86 -6.28 -7.84
CA ILE A 4 1.01 -5.14 -7.53
C ILE A 4 -0.35 -5.30 -8.20
N LYS A 5 -1.43 -5.10 -7.44
CA LYS A 5 -2.79 -5.19 -7.95
C LYS A 5 -3.26 -3.87 -8.55
N LYS A 6 -4.28 -3.96 -9.40
CA LYS A 6 -4.87 -2.77 -10.04
C LYS A 6 -5.29 -1.72 -9.00
N TYR A 7 -5.86 -2.15 -7.89
CA TYR A 7 -6.25 -1.25 -6.79
C TYR A 7 -5.11 -0.32 -6.39
N SER A 8 -3.92 -0.88 -6.17
CA SER A 8 -2.76 -0.09 -5.74
C SER A 8 -2.29 0.88 -6.82
N PHE A 9 -2.31 0.47 -8.08
CA PHE A 9 -1.97 1.38 -9.20
C PHE A 9 -2.97 2.54 -9.30
N ASP A 10 -4.26 2.26 -9.14
CA ASP A 10 -5.30 3.29 -9.21
C ASP A 10 -5.14 4.30 -8.08
N GLU A 11 -4.84 3.82 -6.87
CA GLU A 11 -4.66 4.69 -5.71
C GLU A 11 -3.37 5.51 -5.82
N ALA A 12 -2.29 4.91 -6.31
CA ALA A 12 -1.03 5.63 -6.55
C ALA A 12 -1.24 6.76 -7.56
N LYS A 13 -2.01 6.50 -8.61
CA LYS A 13 -2.32 7.51 -9.62
C LYS A 13 -3.05 8.71 -9.02
N LYS A 14 -4.00 8.46 -8.12
CA LYS A 14 -4.73 9.53 -7.42
C LYS A 14 -3.80 10.39 -6.59
N LEU A 15 -2.74 9.81 -6.05
CA LEU A 15 -1.77 10.52 -5.24
C LEU A 15 -0.67 11.21 -6.06
N GLY A 16 -0.65 10.97 -7.37
CA GLY A 16 0.37 11.53 -8.23
C GLY A 16 1.74 10.90 -8.07
N VAL A 17 1.79 9.63 -7.65
CA VAL A 17 3.04 8.89 -7.49
C VAL A 17 3.05 7.65 -8.38
N GLU A 18 4.25 7.14 -8.64
CA GLU A 18 4.46 5.91 -9.38
C GLU A 18 4.89 4.83 -8.42
N ILE A 19 4.51 3.58 -8.71
CA ILE A 19 4.86 2.44 -7.86
C ILE A 19 5.43 1.31 -8.70
N LYS A 20 6.38 0.58 -8.10
CA LYS A 20 7.02 -0.59 -8.71
C LYS A 20 7.18 -1.66 -7.65
N PRO A 21 7.24 -2.95 -8.05
CA PRO A 21 7.54 -4.01 -7.08
C PRO A 21 8.91 -3.75 -6.45
N SER A 22 8.99 -3.85 -5.13
CA SER A 22 10.23 -3.61 -4.41
C SER A 22 11.19 -4.78 -4.56
N LYS A 23 12.49 -4.49 -4.69
CA LYS A 23 13.56 -5.48 -4.67
C LYS A 23 14.13 -5.63 -3.25
N ILE A 24 13.67 -4.80 -2.33
CA ILE A 24 14.12 -4.84 -0.93
C ILE A 24 13.44 -6.01 -0.23
N LYS A 25 14.21 -6.81 0.49
CA LYS A 25 13.69 -7.98 1.21
C LYS A 25 12.56 -7.57 2.16
N ASN A 26 11.46 -8.33 2.12
CA ASN A 26 10.27 -8.15 2.94
C ASN A 26 9.47 -6.88 2.66
N LYS A 27 9.77 -6.15 1.57
CA LYS A 27 8.97 -5.00 1.14
C LYS A 27 8.17 -5.34 -0.11
N LYS A 28 6.99 -4.75 -0.23
CA LYS A 28 6.09 -5.02 -1.36
C LYS A 28 6.31 -4.04 -2.51
N ILE A 29 6.32 -2.76 -2.22
CA ILE A 29 6.22 -1.69 -3.22
C ILE A 29 7.22 -0.59 -2.92
N ASP A 30 7.91 -0.13 -3.96
CA ASP A 30 8.70 1.10 -3.93
C ASP A 30 7.89 2.23 -4.53
N VAL A 31 7.86 3.37 -3.85
CA VAL A 31 7.11 4.57 -4.25
C VAL A 31 8.07 5.61 -4.81
N PHE A 32 7.71 6.15 -5.96
CA PHE A 32 8.49 7.18 -6.67
C PHE A 32 7.62 8.38 -6.98
N LYS A 33 8.22 9.57 -6.99
CA LYS A 33 7.59 10.77 -7.50
C LYS A 33 8.48 11.36 -8.58
N GLY A 34 8.04 11.27 -9.83
CA GLY A 34 8.92 11.47 -10.97
C GLY A 34 9.99 10.38 -10.95
N ASP A 35 11.25 10.74 -11.05
CA ASP A 35 12.36 9.78 -10.99
C ASP A 35 12.94 9.65 -9.59
N VAL A 36 12.31 10.29 -8.59
CA VAL A 36 12.83 10.33 -7.22
C VAL A 36 12.19 9.22 -6.37
N PHE A 37 13.04 8.34 -5.83
CA PHE A 37 12.60 7.33 -4.86
C PHE A 37 12.17 8.02 -3.56
N ILE A 38 10.98 7.67 -3.07
CA ILE A 38 10.43 8.24 -1.83
C ILE A 38 10.58 7.26 -0.66
N CYS A 39 10.04 6.04 -0.81
CA CYS A 39 10.07 5.04 0.26
C CYS A 39 9.63 3.68 -0.27
N SER A 40 9.86 2.65 0.55
CA SER A 40 9.32 1.31 0.32
C SER A 40 8.22 1.05 1.33
N ILE A 41 7.11 0.51 0.89
CA ILE A 41 5.94 0.26 1.74
C ILE A 41 5.52 -1.21 1.73
N GLY A 42 4.81 -1.58 2.78
CA GLY A 42 4.23 -2.91 2.93
C GLY A 42 5.23 -3.95 3.38
N ASP A 43 4.72 -4.94 4.11
CA ASP A 43 5.52 -6.08 4.54
C ASP A 43 5.02 -7.30 3.77
N SER A 44 5.90 -7.91 2.98
CA SER A 44 5.55 -9.04 2.11
C SER A 44 5.09 -10.28 2.88
N ARG A 45 5.31 -10.32 4.20
CA ARG A 45 4.86 -11.42 5.06
C ARG A 45 3.39 -11.32 5.44
N TYR A 46 2.74 -10.18 5.20
CA TYR A 46 1.34 -9.96 5.56
C TYR A 46 0.51 -9.62 4.34
N LYS A 47 -0.79 -9.91 4.41
CA LYS A 47 -1.74 -9.56 3.35
C LYS A 47 -2.17 -8.11 3.49
N ASP A 48 -2.67 -7.55 2.40
CA ASP A 48 -3.16 -6.18 2.32
C ASP A 48 -4.59 -6.17 1.79
N TYR A 49 -5.19 -4.98 1.71
CA TYR A 49 -6.58 -4.87 1.28
C TYR A 49 -6.84 -5.47 -0.11
N PRO A 50 -6.10 -5.11 -1.17
CA PRO A 50 -6.37 -5.71 -2.49
C PRO A 50 -6.18 -7.23 -2.52
N THR A 51 -5.28 -7.79 -1.72
CA THR A 51 -5.10 -9.24 -1.61
C THR A 51 -6.30 -9.87 -0.92
N TYR A 52 -6.79 -9.28 0.18
CA TYR A 52 -7.99 -9.76 0.86
C TYR A 52 -9.23 -9.67 -0.03
N LEU A 53 -9.34 -8.63 -0.88
CA LEU A 53 -10.46 -8.49 -1.80
C LEU A 53 -10.60 -9.68 -2.74
N GLU A 54 -9.51 -10.29 -3.13
CA GLU A 54 -9.53 -11.48 -3.99
C GLU A 54 -10.06 -12.72 -3.26
N ILE A 55 -10.03 -12.70 -1.93
CA ILE A 55 -10.49 -13.81 -1.10
C ILE A 55 -11.95 -13.61 -0.70
N ASN A 56 -12.27 -12.47 -0.09
CA ASN A 56 -13.60 -12.18 0.44
C ASN A 56 -13.72 -10.68 0.74
N LYS A 57 -14.69 -10.02 0.09
CA LYS A 57 -14.87 -8.58 0.24
C LYS A 57 -15.22 -8.15 1.67
N GLU A 58 -16.09 -8.89 2.35
CA GLU A 58 -16.46 -8.59 3.73
C GLU A 58 -15.25 -8.63 4.66
N MET A 59 -14.44 -9.67 4.52
CA MET A 59 -13.21 -9.80 5.30
C MET A 59 -12.23 -8.68 4.98
N ALA A 60 -12.10 -8.34 3.69
CA ALA A 60 -11.22 -7.27 3.25
C ALA A 60 -11.63 -5.93 3.87
N ASP A 61 -12.92 -5.60 3.83
CA ASP A 61 -13.42 -4.35 4.39
C ASP A 61 -13.20 -4.27 5.90
N LYS A 62 -13.40 -5.38 6.61
CA LYS A 62 -13.15 -5.45 8.05
C LYS A 62 -11.67 -5.27 8.37
N ARG A 63 -10.79 -5.94 7.63
CA ARG A 63 -9.33 -5.81 7.82
C ARG A 63 -8.85 -4.40 7.53
N ARG A 64 -9.41 -3.77 6.50
CA ARG A 64 -9.11 -2.39 6.15
C ARG A 64 -9.49 -1.44 7.28
N MET A 65 -10.70 -1.59 7.82
CA MET A 65 -11.17 -0.76 8.93
C MET A 65 -10.23 -0.88 10.13
N LEU A 66 -9.87 -2.11 10.50
CA LEU A 66 -8.98 -2.36 11.62
C LEU A 66 -7.59 -1.75 11.41
N TYR A 67 -7.07 -1.86 10.19
CA TYR A 67 -5.77 -1.28 9.84
C TYR A 67 -5.81 0.25 9.97
N HIS A 68 -6.83 0.89 9.40
CA HIS A 68 -6.97 2.34 9.47
C HIS A 68 -7.13 2.84 10.89
N GLN A 69 -7.83 2.10 11.75
CA GLN A 69 -7.96 2.45 13.17
C GLN A 69 -6.62 2.42 13.90
N ARG A 70 -5.82 1.36 13.65
CA ARG A 70 -4.51 1.21 14.30
C ARG A 70 -3.49 2.23 13.80
N HIS A 71 -3.58 2.63 12.55
CA HIS A 71 -2.58 3.47 11.89
C HIS A 71 -3.04 4.88 11.56
N LYS A 72 -4.14 5.34 12.15
CA LYS A 72 -4.67 6.66 11.81
C LYS A 72 -3.71 7.82 12.10
N LYS A 73 -2.81 7.65 13.07
CA LYS A 73 -1.78 8.64 13.38
C LYS A 73 -0.71 8.74 12.30
N GLU A 74 -0.61 7.74 11.44
CA GLU A 74 0.35 7.69 10.34
C GLU A 74 -0.17 8.35 9.07
N ASN A 75 -1.41 8.86 9.08
CA ASN A 75 -2.02 9.51 7.92
C ASN A 75 -1.53 10.95 7.79
N ILE A 76 -0.22 11.11 7.66
CA ILE A 76 0.44 12.41 7.47
C ILE A 76 0.98 12.42 6.05
N GLU A 77 0.46 13.32 5.20
CA GLU A 77 0.80 13.39 3.79
C GLU A 77 2.31 13.37 3.57
N GLY A 78 2.74 12.52 2.62
CA GLY A 78 4.14 12.40 2.23
C GLY A 78 4.97 11.43 3.05
N THR A 79 4.43 10.87 4.13
CA THR A 79 5.15 9.90 4.95
C THR A 79 4.95 8.48 4.45
N LYS A 80 5.84 7.57 4.85
CA LYS A 80 5.75 6.15 4.53
C LYS A 80 4.41 5.56 4.97
N GLY A 81 3.97 5.86 6.19
CA GLY A 81 2.69 5.39 6.72
C GLY A 81 1.52 5.88 5.88
N TYR A 82 1.56 7.12 5.43
CA TYR A 82 0.55 7.70 4.55
C TYR A 82 0.43 6.89 3.24
N TYR A 83 1.56 6.61 2.59
CA TYR A 83 1.53 5.86 1.34
C TYR A 83 1.04 4.42 1.54
N ALA A 84 1.42 3.77 2.64
CA ALA A 84 0.93 2.44 2.96
C ALA A 84 -0.59 2.43 3.16
N LEU A 85 -1.12 3.42 3.90
CA LEU A 85 -2.57 3.57 4.13
C LEU A 85 -3.35 3.80 2.83
N LYS A 86 -2.81 4.58 1.91
CA LYS A 86 -3.52 4.95 0.68
C LYS A 86 -3.38 3.92 -0.44
N ILE A 87 -2.23 3.27 -0.54
CA ILE A 87 -1.92 2.37 -1.67
C ILE A 87 -2.24 0.91 -1.37
N LEU A 88 -2.00 0.46 -0.14
CA LEU A 88 -2.21 -0.92 0.25
C LEU A 88 -3.45 -1.14 1.12
N TRP A 89 -4.03 -0.10 1.64
CA TRP A 89 -5.19 -0.15 2.52
C TRP A 89 -6.20 0.94 2.18
#